data_374ffd1d3611d14b2476be1dfedb5c80
#
_entry.id   374ffd1d3611d14b2476be1dfedb5c80
#
_cell.length_a   1.000
_cell.length_b   1.000
_cell.length_c   1.000
_cell.angle_alpha   90.00
_cell.angle_beta   90.00
_cell.angle_gamma   90.00
#
_symmetry.space_group_name_H-M   'P 1'
#
loop_
_entity.id
_entity.type
_entity.pdbx_description
1 polymer ?
#
loop_
_entity_poly.entity_id
_entity_poly.type
_entity_poly.pdbx_seq_one_letter_code
_entity_poly.pdbx_strand_id
1 'polypeptide(L)'
;LKELELKKEIESTPVFDISVPANLTRGSYHPITLVQRQCESIFRSMGFNIEDYSEIVTDYECFEALNIPKDHPARDMQDTYYLDNGQLLKSHTSAAQNAIYKKYKDALVNDGMPIKAIFPGRCFRNEATDACHENTFFQMEGVMVDKDISISNLIYFMKTMLSEVFQKD
;
A
#
# COMPACT_ATOMS: atom_id res chain seq x y z
N LEU A 1 -32.58 -20.39 -45.11
CA LEU A 1 -32.20 -18.98 -45.00
C LEU A 1 -31.15 -18.78 -43.89
N LYS A 2 -31.37 -19.20 -42.66
CA LYS A 2 -30.41 -19.08 -41.54
C LYS A 2 -29.04 -19.76 -41.78
N GLU A 3 -29.04 -20.94 -42.41
CA GLU A 3 -27.78 -21.63 -42.75
C GLU A 3 -26.97 -20.90 -43.85
N LEU A 4 -27.64 -20.23 -44.77
CA LEU A 4 -27.00 -19.43 -45.82
C LEU A 4 -26.43 -18.12 -45.26
N GLU A 5 -27.09 -17.51 -44.27
CA GLU A 5 -26.61 -16.33 -43.57
C GLU A 5 -25.40 -16.68 -42.72
N LEU A 6 -25.42 -17.80 -41.97
CA LEU A 6 -24.31 -18.26 -41.18
C LEU A 6 -23.07 -18.59 -42.04
N LYS A 7 -23.27 -19.22 -43.22
CA LYS A 7 -22.16 -19.47 -44.16
C LYS A 7 -21.54 -18.18 -44.68
N LYS A 8 -22.33 -17.16 -44.99
CA LYS A 8 -21.84 -15.87 -45.42
C LYS A 8 -21.07 -15.13 -44.33
N GLU A 9 -21.54 -15.27 -43.08
CA GLU A 9 -20.90 -14.66 -41.92
C GLU A 9 -19.55 -15.33 -41.66
N ILE A 10 -19.44 -16.64 -41.76
CA ILE A 10 -18.21 -17.42 -41.62
C ILE A 10 -17.21 -17.06 -42.73
N GLU A 11 -17.69 -16.96 -43.98
CA GLU A 11 -16.84 -16.60 -45.13
C GLU A 11 -16.36 -15.15 -45.10
N SER A 12 -17.09 -14.26 -44.45
CA SER A 12 -16.71 -12.84 -44.30
C SER A 12 -15.82 -12.58 -43.08
N THR A 13 -15.68 -13.56 -42.19
CA THR A 13 -14.83 -13.40 -40.98
C THR A 13 -13.36 -13.50 -41.39
N PRO A 14 -12.53 -12.49 -41.07
CA PRO A 14 -11.13 -12.56 -41.41
C PRO A 14 -10.47 -13.77 -40.73
N VAL A 15 -9.80 -14.59 -41.52
CA VAL A 15 -9.04 -15.76 -41.01
C VAL A 15 -7.96 -15.24 -40.09
N PHE A 16 -8.09 -15.49 -38.78
CA PHE A 16 -7.09 -15.16 -37.81
C PHE A 16 -5.96 -16.18 -37.87
N ASP A 17 -4.81 -15.78 -38.34
CA ASP A 17 -3.62 -16.65 -38.37
C ASP A 17 -3.02 -16.75 -36.95
N ILE A 18 -3.26 -17.90 -36.32
CA ILE A 18 -2.76 -18.21 -34.97
C ILE A 18 -1.26 -18.47 -34.94
N SER A 19 -0.59 -18.63 -36.09
CA SER A 19 0.86 -18.82 -36.18
C SER A 19 1.65 -17.50 -36.13
N VAL A 20 0.96 -16.37 -36.37
CA VAL A 20 1.58 -15.04 -36.28
C VAL A 20 1.74 -14.67 -34.80
N PRO A 21 2.96 -14.40 -34.32
CA PRO A 21 3.16 -13.95 -32.96
C PRO A 21 2.33 -12.69 -32.67
N ALA A 22 1.55 -12.72 -31.60
CA ALA A 22 0.81 -11.54 -31.17
C ALA A 22 1.80 -10.42 -30.89
N ASN A 23 1.57 -9.24 -31.51
CA ASN A 23 2.30 -8.02 -31.15
C ASN A 23 1.88 -7.59 -29.74
N LEU A 24 2.52 -8.21 -28.75
CA LEU A 24 2.33 -7.82 -27.35
C LEU A 24 3.01 -6.46 -27.13
N THR A 25 2.24 -5.40 -27.17
CA THR A 25 2.67 -4.13 -26.59
C THR A 25 2.89 -4.35 -25.11
N ARG A 26 4.16 -4.26 -24.67
CA ARG A 26 4.48 -4.34 -23.24
C ARG A 26 3.81 -3.16 -22.54
N GLY A 27 2.93 -3.44 -21.59
CA GLY A 27 2.39 -2.43 -20.71
C GLY A 27 3.50 -1.77 -19.87
N SER A 28 3.22 -0.58 -19.35
CA SER A 28 4.07 0.10 -18.36
C SER A 28 3.43 0.06 -16.98
N TYR A 29 4.25 0.16 -15.94
CA TYR A 29 3.74 0.32 -14.59
C TYR A 29 3.16 1.73 -14.40
N HIS A 30 2.13 1.80 -13.57
CA HIS A 30 1.59 3.09 -13.13
C HIS A 30 2.67 3.89 -12.37
N PRO A 31 2.75 5.23 -12.50
CA PRO A 31 3.76 6.04 -11.83
C PRO A 31 3.84 5.82 -10.30
N ILE A 32 2.70 5.69 -9.63
CA ILE A 32 2.67 5.39 -8.18
C ILE A 32 3.37 4.05 -7.88
N THR A 33 3.16 3.02 -8.71
CA THR A 33 3.83 1.72 -8.54
C THR A 33 5.35 1.84 -8.72
N LEU A 34 5.81 2.69 -9.64
CA LEU A 34 7.24 2.93 -9.84
C LEU A 34 7.86 3.61 -8.62
N VAL A 35 7.22 4.67 -8.10
CA VAL A 35 7.67 5.37 -6.90
C VAL A 35 7.66 4.45 -5.69
N GLN A 36 6.58 3.68 -5.48
CA GLN A 36 6.50 2.71 -4.38
C GLN A 36 7.65 1.72 -4.42
N ARG A 37 7.92 1.10 -5.58
CA ARG A 37 9.03 0.14 -5.76
C ARG A 37 10.39 0.78 -5.52
N GLN A 38 10.58 2.02 -5.94
CA GLN A 38 11.80 2.76 -5.66
C GLN A 38 12.00 2.96 -4.16
N CYS A 39 10.98 3.45 -3.45
CA CYS A 39 11.01 3.59 -1.99
C CYS A 39 11.27 2.25 -1.28
N GLU A 40 10.58 1.18 -1.68
CA GLU A 40 10.80 -0.17 -1.14
C GLU A 40 12.24 -0.65 -1.33
N SER A 41 12.83 -0.38 -2.51
CA SER A 41 14.23 -0.73 -2.79
C SER A 41 15.19 0.03 -1.89
N ILE A 42 14.97 1.33 -1.68
CA ILE A 42 15.78 2.18 -0.82
C ILE A 42 15.71 1.67 0.63
N PHE A 43 14.52 1.47 1.18
CA PHE A 43 14.37 0.99 2.55
C PHE A 43 14.92 -0.44 2.74
N ARG A 44 14.77 -1.31 1.74
CA ARG A 44 15.37 -2.65 1.76
C ARG A 44 16.90 -2.58 1.84
N SER A 45 17.54 -1.65 1.11
CA SER A 45 18.99 -1.43 1.20
C SER A 45 19.45 -0.94 2.57
N MET A 46 18.57 -0.26 3.32
CA MET A 46 18.80 0.17 4.70
C MET A 46 18.44 -0.91 5.75
N GLY A 47 18.07 -2.11 5.31
CA GLY A 47 17.77 -3.26 6.19
C GLY A 47 16.33 -3.28 6.72
N PHE A 48 15.39 -2.60 6.08
CA PHE A 48 13.97 -2.69 6.42
C PHE A 48 13.29 -3.85 5.71
N ASN A 49 12.40 -4.53 6.41
CA ASN A 49 11.47 -5.47 5.83
C ASN A 49 10.31 -4.71 5.18
N ILE A 50 9.81 -5.25 4.07
CA ILE A 50 8.61 -4.73 3.42
C ILE A 50 7.44 -5.61 3.88
N GLU A 51 6.47 -5.01 4.53
CA GLU A 51 5.29 -5.70 5.05
C GLU A 51 4.04 -5.30 4.27
N ASP A 52 3.25 -6.29 3.92
CA ASP A 52 1.93 -6.09 3.35
C ASP A 52 0.86 -6.28 4.44
N TYR A 53 -0.19 -5.49 4.39
CA TYR A 53 -1.26 -5.55 5.37
C TYR A 53 -2.63 -5.31 4.74
N SER A 54 -3.65 -5.97 5.29
CA SER A 54 -5.03 -5.92 4.78
C SER A 54 -5.53 -4.48 4.58
N GLU A 55 -6.32 -4.27 3.54
CA GLU A 55 -7.08 -3.03 3.33
C GLU A 55 -8.32 -2.98 4.23
N ILE A 56 -8.90 -4.15 4.56
CA ILE A 56 -10.02 -4.28 5.48
C ILE A 56 -9.46 -4.62 6.86
N VAL A 57 -9.79 -3.79 7.83
CA VAL A 57 -9.30 -3.87 9.20
C VAL A 57 -10.43 -3.70 10.20
N THR A 58 -10.19 -4.03 11.45
CA THR A 58 -11.12 -3.75 12.54
C THR A 58 -10.99 -2.32 13.03
N ASP A 59 -12.03 -1.80 13.65
CA ASP A 59 -12.00 -0.51 14.33
C ASP A 59 -10.91 -0.45 15.42
N TYR A 60 -10.70 -1.57 16.12
CA TYR A 60 -9.62 -1.71 17.08
C TYR A 60 -8.24 -1.50 16.44
N GLU A 61 -7.95 -2.18 15.33
CA GLU A 61 -6.64 -2.09 14.65
C GLU A 61 -6.38 -0.70 14.08
N CYS A 62 -7.42 -0.07 13.54
CA CYS A 62 -7.28 1.24 12.90
C CYS A 62 -7.15 2.38 13.90
N PHE A 63 -7.80 2.27 15.08
CA PHE A 63 -7.90 3.38 16.02
C PHE A 63 -7.50 3.03 17.45
N GLU A 64 -8.20 2.11 18.12
CA GLU A 64 -8.00 1.88 19.55
C GLU A 64 -6.58 1.37 19.88
N ALA A 65 -6.05 0.46 19.08
CA ALA A 65 -4.71 -0.09 19.25
C ALA A 65 -3.59 0.95 19.05
N LEU A 66 -3.91 2.09 18.45
CA LEU A 66 -3.03 3.24 18.26
C LEU A 66 -3.26 4.33 19.33
N ASN A 67 -4.00 4.00 20.40
CA ASN A 67 -4.37 4.94 21.45
C ASN A 67 -5.26 6.10 20.98
N ILE A 68 -6.13 5.83 19.99
CA ILE A 68 -7.16 6.76 19.51
C ILE A 68 -8.50 6.26 20.04
N PRO A 69 -8.98 6.71 21.21
CA PRO A 69 -10.24 6.29 21.80
C PRO A 69 -11.46 6.80 21.01
N LYS A 70 -12.63 6.25 21.31
CA LYS A 70 -13.86 6.54 20.55
C LYS A 70 -14.30 8.00 20.57
N ASP A 71 -13.97 8.69 21.63
CA ASP A 71 -14.28 10.10 21.90
C ASP A 71 -13.14 11.06 21.48
N HIS A 72 -12.09 10.56 20.82
CA HIS A 72 -10.97 11.38 20.40
C HIS A 72 -11.35 12.27 19.20
N PRO A 73 -11.12 13.59 19.25
CA PRO A 73 -11.53 14.51 18.17
C PRO A 73 -10.94 14.17 16.79
N ALA A 74 -9.73 13.62 16.74
CA ALA A 74 -9.11 13.21 15.48
C ALA A 74 -9.86 12.06 14.79
N ARG A 75 -10.68 11.30 15.54
CA ARG A 75 -11.47 10.18 15.02
C ARG A 75 -12.74 10.66 14.30
N ASP A 76 -13.33 11.74 14.81
CA ASP A 76 -14.49 12.37 14.18
C ASP A 76 -14.14 13.10 12.88
N MET A 77 -12.87 13.49 12.73
CA MET A 77 -12.38 14.21 11.54
C MET A 77 -12.01 13.28 10.38
N GLN A 78 -12.06 11.97 10.58
CA GLN A 78 -11.70 11.00 9.54
C GLN A 78 -12.97 10.35 9.00
N ASP A 79 -13.37 10.78 7.84
CA ASP A 79 -14.43 10.13 7.09
C ASP A 79 -13.99 8.71 6.71
N THR A 80 -14.54 7.73 7.41
CA THR A 80 -14.15 6.32 7.30
C THR A 80 -15.24 5.52 6.61
N TYR A 81 -14.86 4.66 5.68
CA TYR A 81 -15.76 3.68 5.09
C TYR A 81 -15.95 2.48 6.01
N TYR A 82 -17.13 2.36 6.61
CA TYR A 82 -17.54 1.20 7.40
C TYR A 82 -18.25 0.18 6.53
N LEU A 83 -18.00 -1.09 6.78
CA LEU A 83 -18.66 -2.23 6.16
C LEU A 83 -19.81 -2.72 7.04
N ASP A 84 -20.78 -3.41 6.45
CA ASP A 84 -21.97 -3.92 7.16
C ASP A 84 -21.63 -4.89 8.32
N ASN A 85 -20.47 -5.52 8.28
CA ASN A 85 -19.98 -6.43 9.31
C ASN A 85 -19.21 -5.74 10.46
N GLY A 86 -19.18 -4.41 10.48
CA GLY A 86 -18.48 -3.61 11.50
C GLY A 86 -16.97 -3.47 11.29
N GLN A 87 -16.42 -4.02 10.22
CA GLN A 87 -15.06 -3.71 9.77
C GLN A 87 -15.04 -2.39 8.99
N LEU A 88 -13.86 -1.95 8.63
CA LEU A 88 -13.68 -0.72 7.87
C LEU A 88 -12.53 -0.83 6.85
N LEU A 89 -12.56 0.05 5.85
CA LEU A 89 -11.42 0.27 4.98
C LEU A 89 -10.41 1.16 5.69
N LYS A 90 -9.15 0.73 5.78
CA LYS A 90 -8.11 1.47 6.53
C LYS A 90 -7.97 2.90 6.02
N SER A 91 -8.07 3.86 6.91
CA SER A 91 -7.91 5.30 6.63
C SER A 91 -6.45 5.75 6.64
N HIS A 92 -5.56 4.91 7.13
CA HIS A 92 -4.10 5.08 7.17
C HIS A 92 -3.39 3.73 7.31
N THR A 93 -2.10 3.69 6.99
CA THR A 93 -1.30 2.46 7.06
C THR A 93 -0.88 2.11 8.49
N SER A 94 -1.00 3.02 9.46
CA SER A 94 -0.67 2.76 10.87
C SER A 94 -1.44 1.59 11.49
N ALA A 95 -2.57 1.19 10.92
CA ALA A 95 -3.32 0.00 11.32
C ALA A 95 -2.44 -1.29 11.31
N ALA A 96 -1.38 -1.31 10.48
CA ALA A 96 -0.42 -2.42 10.43
C ALA A 96 0.53 -2.48 11.63
N GLN A 97 0.78 -1.37 12.35
CA GLN A 97 1.85 -1.27 13.36
C GLN A 97 1.75 -2.35 14.42
N ASN A 98 0.57 -2.54 15.01
CA ASN A 98 0.39 -3.53 16.08
C ASN A 98 0.59 -4.98 15.60
N ALA A 99 0.21 -5.30 14.38
CA ALA A 99 0.47 -6.61 13.79
C ALA A 99 1.96 -6.83 13.57
N ILE A 100 2.68 -5.80 13.12
CA ILE A 100 4.13 -5.82 12.93
C ILE A 100 4.85 -6.00 14.26
N TYR A 101 4.47 -5.26 15.30
CA TYR A 101 5.05 -5.43 16.62
C TYR A 101 4.82 -6.85 17.18
N LYS A 102 3.63 -7.41 17.02
CA LYS A 102 3.35 -8.78 17.42
C LYS A 102 4.17 -9.81 16.64
N LYS A 103 4.32 -9.61 15.33
CA LYS A 103 5.10 -10.50 14.45
C LYS A 103 6.57 -10.58 14.85
N TYR A 104 7.16 -9.45 15.19
CA TYR A 104 8.61 -9.36 15.47
C TYR A 104 8.97 -9.33 16.96
N LYS A 105 7.98 -9.35 17.85
CA LYS A 105 8.19 -9.24 19.29
C LYS A 105 9.19 -10.26 19.84
N ASP A 106 9.02 -11.53 19.48
CA ASP A 106 9.85 -12.60 20.05
C ASP A 106 11.31 -12.48 19.57
N ALA A 107 11.54 -12.15 18.32
CA ALA A 107 12.87 -11.88 17.80
C ALA A 107 13.54 -10.67 18.48
N LEU A 108 12.77 -9.61 18.75
CA LEU A 108 13.29 -8.45 19.47
C LEU A 108 13.64 -8.78 20.93
N VAL A 109 12.73 -9.48 21.63
CA VAL A 109 12.87 -9.72 23.08
C VAL A 109 13.88 -10.83 23.38
N ASN A 110 13.87 -11.92 22.62
CA ASN A 110 14.69 -13.10 22.90
C ASN A 110 16.06 -13.02 22.23
N ASP A 111 16.11 -12.53 20.98
CA ASP A 111 17.33 -12.55 20.15
C ASP A 111 17.98 -11.18 20.03
N GLY A 112 17.34 -10.12 20.57
CA GLY A 112 17.83 -8.74 20.43
C GLY A 112 17.79 -8.21 19.00
N MET A 113 17.00 -8.83 18.11
CA MET A 113 16.87 -8.40 16.72
C MET A 113 16.01 -7.13 16.62
N PRO A 114 16.50 -6.05 16.00
CA PRO A 114 15.71 -4.84 15.86
C PRO A 114 14.49 -5.05 14.96
N ILE A 115 13.40 -4.35 15.26
CA ILE A 115 12.28 -4.25 14.33
C ILE A 115 12.58 -3.11 13.36
N LYS A 116 12.65 -3.42 12.07
CA LYS A 116 12.77 -2.45 10.98
C LYS A 116 11.80 -2.89 9.89
N ALA A 117 10.71 -2.17 9.73
CA ALA A 117 9.70 -2.51 8.74
C ALA A 117 9.09 -1.25 8.13
N ILE A 118 8.81 -1.29 6.82
CA ILE A 118 7.91 -0.35 6.15
C ILE A 118 6.69 -1.11 5.65
N PHE A 119 5.58 -0.42 5.60
CA PHE A 119 4.30 -0.97 5.16
C PHE A 119 3.59 0.02 4.24
N PRO A 120 3.95 -0.01 2.94
CA PRO A 120 3.23 0.75 1.93
C PRO A 120 1.83 0.17 1.76
N GLY A 121 0.86 1.02 1.46
CA GLY A 121 -0.49 0.53 1.24
C GLY A 121 -1.44 1.59 0.73
N ARG A 122 -2.54 1.11 0.19
CA ARG A 122 -3.67 1.92 -0.23
C ARG A 122 -4.54 2.22 0.98
N CYS A 123 -4.94 3.49 1.11
CA CYS A 123 -5.80 4.00 2.18
C CYS A 123 -7.05 4.61 1.58
N PHE A 124 -8.11 4.70 2.39
CA PHE A 124 -9.43 5.10 1.94
C PHE A 124 -10.03 6.12 2.91
N ARG A 125 -10.54 7.22 2.37
CA ARG A 125 -11.26 8.24 3.14
C ARG A 125 -12.51 8.66 2.40
N ASN A 126 -13.61 8.74 3.12
CA ASN A 126 -14.90 9.15 2.56
C ASN A 126 -15.01 10.68 2.54
N GLU A 127 -14.06 11.32 1.91
CA GLU A 127 -14.00 12.78 1.77
C GLU A 127 -14.68 13.22 0.47
N ALA A 128 -15.13 14.47 0.42
CA ALA A 128 -15.60 15.06 -0.82
C ALA A 128 -14.44 15.16 -1.81
N THR A 129 -14.60 14.54 -2.97
CA THR A 129 -13.58 14.55 -4.03
C THR A 129 -13.47 15.95 -4.63
N ASP A 130 -12.28 16.52 -4.63
CA ASP A 130 -11.94 17.79 -5.26
C ASP A 130 -10.60 17.68 -6.05
N ALA A 131 -10.02 18.82 -6.43
CA ALA A 131 -8.75 18.84 -7.17
C ALA A 131 -7.55 18.32 -6.37
N CYS A 132 -7.66 18.20 -5.03
CA CYS A 132 -6.57 17.84 -4.13
C CYS A 132 -6.87 16.60 -3.27
N HIS A 133 -8.12 16.12 -3.24
CA HIS A 133 -8.56 15.01 -2.41
C HIS A 133 -9.21 13.92 -3.25
N GLU A 134 -8.69 12.73 -3.08
CA GLU A 134 -9.19 11.48 -3.66
C GLU A 134 -9.67 10.56 -2.54
N ASN A 135 -10.73 9.80 -2.77
CA ASN A 135 -11.22 8.79 -1.82
C ASN A 135 -10.21 7.66 -1.57
N THR A 136 -9.27 7.49 -2.49
CA THR A 136 -8.23 6.46 -2.42
C THR A 136 -6.87 7.10 -2.64
N PHE A 137 -5.95 6.89 -1.71
CA PHE A 137 -4.59 7.38 -1.83
C PHE A 137 -3.59 6.33 -1.33
N PHE A 138 -2.32 6.55 -1.63
CA PHE A 138 -1.24 5.64 -1.20
C PHE A 138 -0.43 6.30 -0.10
N GLN A 139 -0.14 5.51 0.93
CA GLN A 139 0.68 5.94 2.06
C GLN A 139 1.75 4.88 2.32
N MET A 140 2.91 5.33 2.77
CA MET A 140 3.97 4.45 3.26
C MET A 140 4.36 4.93 4.64
N GLU A 141 4.28 4.04 5.60
CA GLU A 141 4.80 4.27 6.94
C GLU A 141 5.91 3.29 7.26
N GLY A 142 6.70 3.62 8.28
CA GLY A 142 7.75 2.74 8.76
C GLY A 142 7.83 2.76 10.27
N VAL A 143 8.29 1.64 10.82
CA VAL A 143 8.60 1.52 12.25
C VAL A 143 10.02 1.02 12.43
N MET A 144 10.68 1.54 13.46
CA MET A 144 11.96 1.05 13.92
C MET A 144 11.94 0.95 15.44
N VAL A 145 12.27 -0.22 15.96
CA VAL A 145 12.45 -0.45 17.40
C VAL A 145 13.79 -1.11 17.60
N ASP A 146 14.67 -0.42 18.32
CA ASP A 146 16.01 -0.89 18.63
C ASP A 146 16.51 -0.16 19.88
N LYS A 147 17.69 -0.55 20.38
CA LYS A 147 18.41 0.20 21.40
C LYS A 147 18.95 1.49 20.81
N ASP A 148 18.98 2.54 21.61
CA ASP A 148 19.62 3.84 21.28
C ASP A 148 19.02 4.55 20.04
N ILE A 149 17.76 4.29 19.72
CA ILE A 149 17.05 5.02 18.65
C ILE A 149 16.74 6.44 19.09
N SER A 150 16.97 7.38 18.19
CA SER A 150 16.77 8.81 18.42
C SER A 150 16.11 9.48 17.22
N ILE A 151 15.72 10.74 17.39
CA ILE A 151 15.21 11.59 16.29
C ILE A 151 16.24 11.72 15.17
N SER A 152 17.54 11.67 15.47
CA SER A 152 18.59 11.72 14.45
C SER A 152 18.53 10.52 13.49
N ASN A 153 18.15 9.34 13.98
CA ASN A 153 17.95 8.16 13.13
C ASN A 153 16.75 8.38 12.19
N LEU A 154 15.64 8.90 12.70
CA LEU A 154 14.47 9.23 11.87
C LEU A 154 14.83 10.23 10.76
N ILE A 155 15.53 11.32 11.12
CA ILE A 155 15.98 12.33 10.17
C ILE A 155 16.90 11.71 9.11
N TYR A 156 17.82 10.85 9.52
CA TYR A 156 18.73 10.14 8.60
C TYR A 156 17.94 9.31 7.55
N PHE A 157 17.03 8.46 8.00
CA PHE A 157 16.25 7.62 7.10
C PHE A 157 15.38 8.44 6.16
N MET A 158 14.72 9.49 6.66
CA MET A 158 13.89 10.37 5.83
C MET A 158 14.73 11.14 4.80
N LYS A 159 15.86 11.70 5.18
CA LYS A 159 16.76 12.38 4.24
C LYS A 159 17.27 11.43 3.18
N THR A 160 17.77 10.26 3.57
CA THR A 160 18.25 9.26 2.62
C THR A 160 17.18 8.89 1.61
N MET A 161 15.98 8.58 2.08
CA MET A 161 14.87 8.24 1.20
C MET A 161 14.54 9.38 0.23
N LEU A 162 14.43 10.62 0.73
CA LEU A 162 14.10 11.79 -0.10
C LEU A 162 15.21 12.10 -1.12
N SER A 163 16.47 12.07 -0.71
CA SER A 163 17.61 12.29 -1.61
C SER A 163 17.63 11.26 -2.75
N GLU A 164 17.43 9.99 -2.44
CA GLU A 164 17.42 8.91 -3.44
C GLU A 164 16.20 8.99 -4.38
N VAL A 165 15.03 9.34 -3.85
CA VAL A 165 13.81 9.46 -4.68
C VAL A 165 13.87 10.66 -5.58
N PHE A 166 14.31 11.82 -5.08
CA PHE A 166 14.36 13.06 -5.85
C PHE A 166 15.69 13.30 -6.56
N GLN A 167 16.69 12.45 -6.31
CA GLN A 167 18.04 12.60 -6.87
C GLN A 167 18.62 13.98 -6.59
N LYS A 168 18.42 14.48 -5.37
CA LYS A 168 18.90 15.76 -4.87
C LYS A 168 19.50 15.59 -3.48
N ASP A 169 20.54 16.37 -3.21
CA ASP A 169 21.19 16.46 -1.90
C ASP A 169 20.32 17.19 -0.87
#